data_87966f719883a6c0b0a0416e6b05d98c
#
_entry.id   87966f719883a6c0b0a0416e6b05d98c
#
_cell.length_a   1.000
_cell.length_b   1.000
_cell.length_c   1.000
_cell.angle_alpha   90.00
_cell.angle_beta   90.00
_cell.angle_gamma   90.00
#
_symmetry.space_group_name_H-M   'P 1'
#
loop_
_entity.id
_entity.type
_entity.pdbx_description
1 polymer ?
#
loop_
_entity_poly.entity_id
_entity_poly.type
_entity_poly.pdbx_seq_one_letter_code
_entity_poly.pdbx_strand_id
1 'polypeptide(L)'
;MDYELSNLRALEAESIHIIREVAAEFERPALLFSGGKDSVVMLHLAVKAFAPCKLPFPVMHIDTGENFPEVIEFRDRAVDSLGARLIVASVQDSIDAGRVAEETGPNATRNRLQTTTLLDAIEEHRFNAVFGGARRDEEKARAKERVYSFRDDFGQWDPKNQRPELWSLYNGRHNPGEHMRVFPLSNWTELDIWQYIADEQIELPPIYYAHRREVFRRDGMLLAVGPFTTMTDEEESFELTVRYRTVGDASCTGAVESSAATVAEVIEEVASTRITERGATRADDRRSEAAMEDRKREGYF
;
A
#
# COMPACT_ATOMS: atom_id res chain seq x y z
N MET A 1 -5.91 -33.10 -22.28
CA MET A 1 -5.04 -32.24 -21.45
C MET A 1 -5.94 -31.53 -20.47
N ASP A 2 -5.99 -31.97 -19.24
CA ASP A 2 -6.68 -31.22 -18.20
C ASP A 2 -5.84 -29.96 -17.91
N TYR A 3 -6.39 -28.81 -18.24
CA TYR A 3 -5.78 -27.54 -17.97
C TYR A 3 -6.13 -27.13 -16.53
N GLU A 4 -5.32 -27.52 -15.57
CA GLU A 4 -5.45 -27.05 -14.20
C GLU A 4 -4.82 -25.66 -14.09
N LEU A 5 -5.67 -24.64 -13.87
CA LEU A 5 -5.22 -23.31 -13.56
C LEU A 5 -4.72 -23.28 -12.11
N SER A 6 -3.44 -22.95 -11.89
CA SER A 6 -2.93 -22.78 -10.53
C SER A 6 -3.63 -21.62 -9.82
N ASN A 7 -3.68 -21.64 -8.48
CA ASN A 7 -4.28 -20.55 -7.71
C ASN A 7 -3.68 -19.18 -8.08
N LEU A 8 -2.35 -19.09 -8.21
CA LEU A 8 -1.68 -17.83 -8.58
C LEU A 8 -2.09 -17.35 -9.99
N ARG A 9 -2.24 -18.26 -10.95
CA ARG A 9 -2.71 -17.87 -12.29
C ARG A 9 -4.17 -17.42 -12.30
N ALA A 10 -5.01 -17.98 -11.43
CA ALA A 10 -6.39 -17.53 -11.27
C ALA A 10 -6.44 -16.13 -10.67
N LEU A 11 -5.66 -15.87 -9.61
CA LEU A 11 -5.53 -14.55 -8.96
C LEU A 11 -4.95 -13.50 -9.91
N GLU A 12 -3.92 -13.84 -10.68
CA GLU A 12 -3.36 -12.99 -11.73
C GLU A 12 -4.43 -12.61 -12.77
N ALA A 13 -5.15 -13.60 -13.28
CA ALA A 13 -6.18 -13.37 -14.30
C ALA A 13 -7.32 -12.48 -13.78
N GLU A 14 -7.75 -12.69 -12.53
CA GLU A 14 -8.75 -11.83 -11.88
C GLU A 14 -8.25 -10.40 -11.75
N SER A 15 -7.03 -10.20 -11.24
CA SER A 15 -6.46 -8.86 -11.06
C SER A 15 -6.28 -8.12 -12.39
N ILE A 16 -5.80 -8.81 -13.42
CA ILE A 16 -5.68 -8.24 -14.78
C ILE A 16 -7.06 -7.87 -15.35
N HIS A 17 -8.07 -8.71 -15.14
CA HIS A 17 -9.44 -8.40 -15.53
C HIS A 17 -9.94 -7.13 -14.84
N ILE A 18 -9.82 -7.03 -13.53
CA ILE A 18 -10.22 -5.85 -12.75
C ILE A 18 -9.53 -4.58 -13.27
N ILE A 19 -8.20 -4.64 -13.49
CA ILE A 19 -7.43 -3.49 -13.99
C ILE A 19 -7.91 -3.04 -15.38
N ARG A 20 -8.22 -3.97 -16.27
CA ARG A 20 -8.73 -3.68 -17.60
C ARG A 20 -10.14 -3.10 -17.57
N GLU A 21 -11.03 -3.65 -16.74
CA GLU A 21 -12.38 -3.13 -16.54
C GLU A 21 -12.35 -1.68 -16.07
N VAL A 22 -11.51 -1.34 -15.07
CA VAL A 22 -11.36 0.03 -14.60
C VAL A 22 -10.87 0.96 -15.70
N ALA A 23 -9.88 0.54 -16.48
CA ALA A 23 -9.36 1.38 -17.56
C ALA A 23 -10.38 1.57 -18.72
N ALA A 24 -11.33 0.64 -18.86
CA ALA A 24 -12.41 0.74 -19.85
C ALA A 24 -13.60 1.56 -19.34
N GLU A 25 -13.92 1.49 -18.05
CA GLU A 25 -15.11 2.10 -17.45
C GLU A 25 -14.87 3.55 -17.00
N PHE A 26 -13.65 3.88 -16.55
CA PHE A 26 -13.34 5.18 -15.96
C PHE A 26 -12.47 6.04 -16.88
N GLU A 27 -12.78 7.32 -16.98
CA GLU A 27 -12.04 8.25 -17.84
C GLU A 27 -10.64 8.60 -17.27
N ARG A 28 -10.53 8.64 -15.95
CA ARG A 28 -9.33 9.14 -15.25
C ARG A 28 -8.94 8.25 -14.07
N PRO A 29 -8.50 7.01 -14.34
CA PRO A 29 -7.93 6.17 -13.29
C PRO A 29 -6.50 6.59 -12.96
N ALA A 30 -6.05 6.28 -11.72
CA ALA A 30 -4.66 6.40 -11.28
C ALA A 30 -4.28 5.19 -10.42
N LEU A 31 -3.01 4.80 -10.42
CA LEU A 31 -2.49 3.71 -9.61
C LEU A 31 -1.66 4.27 -8.45
N LEU A 32 -2.10 4.02 -7.20
CA LEU A 32 -1.33 4.37 -6.01
C LEU A 32 -0.11 3.47 -5.87
N PHE A 33 1.06 4.07 -5.73
CA PHE A 33 2.33 3.38 -5.65
C PHE A 33 3.13 3.86 -4.44
N SER A 34 3.09 3.10 -3.36
CA SER A 34 3.85 3.39 -2.13
C SER A 34 5.28 2.83 -2.15
N GLY A 35 5.67 2.05 -3.17
CA GLY A 35 6.91 1.26 -3.16
C GLY A 35 6.84 0.01 -2.27
N GLY A 36 5.72 -0.21 -1.58
CA GLY A 36 5.47 -1.43 -0.83
C GLY A 36 5.21 -2.64 -1.76
N LYS A 37 5.52 -3.87 -1.30
CA LYS A 37 5.44 -5.11 -2.10
C LYS A 37 4.10 -5.27 -2.84
N ASP A 38 2.99 -4.95 -2.17
CA ASP A 38 1.65 -5.09 -2.75
C ASP A 38 1.44 -4.09 -3.91
N SER A 39 1.87 -2.84 -3.73
CA SER A 39 1.82 -1.84 -4.80
C SER A 39 2.79 -2.15 -5.94
N VAL A 40 3.92 -2.80 -5.65
CA VAL A 40 4.87 -3.27 -6.68
C VAL A 40 4.26 -4.40 -7.50
N VAL A 41 3.63 -5.39 -6.86
CA VAL A 41 2.90 -6.47 -7.55
C VAL A 41 1.74 -5.89 -8.38
N MET A 42 0.99 -4.94 -7.82
CA MET A 42 -0.11 -4.28 -8.54
C MET A 42 0.39 -3.52 -9.79
N LEU A 43 1.52 -2.82 -9.69
CA LEU A 43 2.14 -2.15 -10.84
C LEU A 43 2.60 -3.16 -11.89
N HIS A 44 3.22 -4.27 -11.49
CA HIS A 44 3.61 -5.36 -12.39
C HIS A 44 2.40 -5.94 -13.13
N LEU A 45 1.30 -6.23 -12.42
CA LEU A 45 0.06 -6.71 -13.01
C LEU A 45 -0.56 -5.70 -13.98
N ALA A 46 -0.48 -4.40 -13.66
CA ALA A 46 -0.96 -3.35 -14.55
C ALA A 46 -0.13 -3.30 -15.85
N VAL A 47 1.19 -3.44 -15.76
CA VAL A 47 2.05 -3.55 -16.96
C VAL A 47 1.67 -4.77 -17.80
N LYS A 48 1.49 -5.94 -17.18
CA LYS A 48 1.03 -7.16 -17.88
C LYS A 48 -0.34 -6.98 -18.52
N ALA A 49 -1.26 -6.27 -17.83
CA ALA A 49 -2.62 -6.03 -18.34
C ALA A 49 -2.64 -5.31 -19.69
N PHE A 50 -1.67 -4.41 -19.92
CA PHE A 50 -1.64 -3.58 -21.12
C PHE A 50 -0.49 -3.91 -22.10
N ALA A 51 0.36 -4.88 -21.77
CA ALA A 51 1.45 -5.27 -22.67
C ALA A 51 0.93 -5.65 -24.07
N PRO A 52 1.60 -5.22 -25.16
CA PRO A 52 2.88 -4.47 -25.22
C PRO A 52 2.72 -2.92 -25.15
N CYS A 53 1.51 -2.42 -24.89
CA CYS A 53 1.25 -0.99 -24.79
C CYS A 53 1.74 -0.43 -23.45
N LYS A 54 1.90 0.91 -23.39
CA LYS A 54 2.18 1.61 -22.14
C LYS A 54 0.94 1.64 -21.22
N LEU A 55 1.17 1.89 -19.93
CA LEU A 55 0.08 2.14 -18.99
C LEU A 55 -0.79 3.31 -19.44
N PRO A 56 -2.13 3.14 -19.51
CA PRO A 56 -3.04 4.19 -19.96
C PRO A 56 -3.34 5.24 -18.88
N PHE A 57 -2.84 5.08 -17.67
CA PHE A 57 -3.06 5.96 -16.52
C PHE A 57 -1.76 6.23 -15.76
N PRO A 58 -1.69 7.33 -14.99
CA PRO A 58 -0.52 7.66 -14.20
C PRO A 58 -0.36 6.77 -12.97
N VAL A 59 0.88 6.70 -12.51
CA VAL A 59 1.26 6.19 -11.19
C VAL A 59 1.31 7.37 -10.24
N MET A 60 0.71 7.28 -9.06
CA MET A 60 0.65 8.34 -8.06
C MET A 60 1.25 7.89 -6.74
N HIS A 61 2.14 8.71 -6.19
CA HIS A 61 2.74 8.51 -4.88
C HIS A 61 2.36 9.67 -3.96
N ILE A 62 2.00 9.34 -2.71
CA ILE A 62 1.82 10.34 -1.66
C ILE A 62 3.10 10.36 -0.84
N ASP A 63 3.83 11.47 -0.95
CA ASP A 63 5.11 11.65 -0.29
C ASP A 63 4.91 12.36 1.06
N THR A 64 5.16 11.65 2.15
CA THR A 64 5.09 12.20 3.50
C THR A 64 6.35 12.99 3.88
N GLY A 65 7.44 12.80 3.13
CA GLY A 65 8.77 13.24 3.51
C GLY A 65 9.43 12.38 4.58
N GLU A 66 8.75 11.34 5.09
CA GLU A 66 9.25 10.40 6.11
C GLU A 66 9.47 8.98 5.56
N ASN A 67 9.42 8.80 4.25
CA ASN A 67 9.65 7.52 3.62
C ASN A 67 11.11 7.05 3.77
N PHE A 68 11.32 5.73 3.76
CA PHE A 68 12.67 5.17 3.70
C PHE A 68 13.35 5.56 2.38
N PRO A 69 14.61 6.06 2.40
CA PRO A 69 15.34 6.42 1.18
C PRO A 69 15.39 5.30 0.15
N GLU A 70 15.59 4.05 0.60
CA GLU A 70 15.64 2.86 -0.25
C GLU A 70 14.34 2.62 -1.03
N VAL A 71 13.20 3.06 -0.46
CA VAL A 71 11.88 2.95 -1.09
C VAL A 71 11.69 4.03 -2.14
N ILE A 72 12.12 5.25 -1.85
CA ILE A 72 12.04 6.37 -2.80
C ILE A 72 12.93 6.10 -4.02
N GLU A 73 14.18 5.66 -3.80
CA GLU A 73 15.10 5.29 -4.88
C GLU A 73 14.52 4.16 -5.74
N PHE A 74 13.93 3.16 -5.11
CA PHE A 74 13.27 2.06 -5.82
C PHE A 74 12.07 2.57 -6.63
N ARG A 75 11.19 3.42 -6.03
CA ARG A 75 10.03 4.01 -6.70
C ARG A 75 10.45 4.72 -7.99
N ASP A 76 11.43 5.61 -7.89
CA ASP A 76 11.85 6.43 -9.02
C ASP A 76 12.41 5.56 -10.14
N ARG A 77 13.30 4.62 -9.80
CA ARG A 77 13.88 3.68 -10.77
C ARG A 77 12.80 2.78 -11.43
N ALA A 78 11.88 2.25 -10.64
CA ALA A 78 10.83 1.37 -11.15
C ALA A 78 9.90 2.10 -12.13
N VAL A 79 9.45 3.30 -11.79
CA VAL A 79 8.53 4.08 -12.64
C VAL A 79 9.24 4.59 -13.89
N ASP A 80 10.49 5.07 -13.78
CA ASP A 80 11.29 5.53 -14.91
C ASP A 80 11.55 4.40 -15.93
N SER A 81 11.90 3.21 -15.45
CA SER A 81 12.16 2.05 -16.30
C SER A 81 10.94 1.64 -17.16
N LEU A 82 9.74 1.91 -16.68
CA LEU A 82 8.48 1.66 -17.40
C LEU A 82 8.11 2.82 -18.35
N GLY A 83 8.80 3.96 -18.26
CA GLY A 83 8.42 5.19 -18.95
C GLY A 83 6.98 5.63 -18.59
N ALA A 84 6.55 5.33 -17.36
CA ALA A 84 5.24 5.69 -16.85
C ALA A 84 5.23 7.12 -16.30
N ARG A 85 4.06 7.78 -16.33
CA ARG A 85 3.89 9.10 -15.75
C ARG A 85 3.79 8.99 -14.24
N LEU A 86 4.76 9.52 -13.49
CA LEU A 86 4.70 9.65 -12.03
C LEU A 86 4.08 10.99 -11.64
N ILE A 87 3.14 10.94 -10.70
CA ILE A 87 2.59 12.09 -9.97
C ILE A 87 2.99 11.92 -8.51
N VAL A 88 3.64 12.92 -7.95
CA VAL A 88 3.99 12.95 -6.52
C VAL A 88 3.17 14.04 -5.86
N ALA A 89 2.32 13.67 -4.90
CA ALA A 89 1.59 14.61 -4.06
C ALA A 89 2.27 14.69 -2.68
N SER A 90 2.70 15.89 -2.30
CA SER A 90 3.52 16.12 -1.11
C SER A 90 2.66 16.49 0.10
N VAL A 91 2.85 15.78 1.20
CA VAL A 91 2.26 16.15 2.50
C VAL A 91 2.84 17.48 2.99
N GLN A 92 4.11 17.78 2.67
CA GLN A 92 4.71 19.07 3.01
C GLN A 92 3.94 20.23 2.35
N ASP A 93 3.55 20.11 1.09
CA ASP A 93 2.77 21.13 0.40
C ASP A 93 1.41 21.35 1.06
N SER A 94 0.78 20.27 1.56
CA SER A 94 -0.48 20.37 2.32
C SER A 94 -0.30 21.05 3.69
N ILE A 95 0.84 20.85 4.36
CA ILE A 95 1.22 21.55 5.60
C ILE A 95 1.46 23.03 5.30
N ASP A 96 2.25 23.37 4.30
CA ASP A 96 2.60 24.74 3.91
C ASP A 96 1.36 25.54 3.48
N ALA A 97 0.40 24.87 2.86
CA ALA A 97 -0.90 25.44 2.51
C ALA A 97 -1.88 25.56 3.71
N GLY A 98 -1.49 25.08 4.89
CA GLY A 98 -2.33 25.11 6.10
C GLY A 98 -3.55 24.17 6.05
N ARG A 99 -3.53 23.16 5.17
CA ARG A 99 -4.61 22.17 5.03
C ARG A 99 -4.58 21.13 6.14
N VAL A 100 -3.39 20.81 6.63
CA VAL A 100 -3.14 19.90 7.74
C VAL A 100 -2.11 20.50 8.68
N ALA A 101 -2.15 20.07 9.95
CA ALA A 101 -1.17 20.46 10.96
C ALA A 101 -0.29 19.28 11.34
N GLU A 102 1.02 19.53 11.42
CA GLU A 102 1.99 18.54 11.85
C GLU A 102 1.88 18.25 13.34
N GLU A 103 1.90 16.97 13.71
CA GLU A 103 1.98 16.54 15.10
C GLU A 103 3.41 16.74 15.63
N THR A 104 3.55 16.94 16.94
CA THR A 104 4.84 17.06 17.62
C THR A 104 4.98 16.01 18.71
N GLY A 105 6.22 15.59 19.00
CA GLY A 105 6.54 14.65 20.07
C GLY A 105 7.13 13.33 19.57
N PRO A 106 7.51 12.42 20.49
CA PRO A 106 8.22 11.18 20.14
C PRO A 106 7.43 10.22 19.23
N ASN A 107 6.12 10.36 19.23
CA ASN A 107 5.18 9.54 18.46
C ASN A 107 4.55 10.30 17.29
N ALA A 108 5.05 11.48 16.94
CA ALA A 108 4.58 12.23 15.79
C ALA A 108 4.84 11.43 14.51
N THR A 109 3.88 11.47 13.59
CA THR A 109 4.01 10.84 12.28
C THR A 109 3.14 11.57 11.27
N ARG A 110 3.64 11.73 10.06
CA ARG A 110 2.90 12.30 8.93
C ARG A 110 1.97 11.30 8.25
N ASN A 111 2.02 10.02 8.65
CA ASN A 111 1.23 8.96 8.02
C ASN A 111 -0.28 9.27 7.96
N ARG A 112 -0.85 9.91 8.99
CA ARG A 112 -2.26 10.32 8.99
C ARG A 112 -2.57 11.46 8.05
N LEU A 113 -1.60 12.32 7.78
CA LEU A 113 -1.77 13.51 6.93
C LEU A 113 -1.91 13.14 5.45
N GLN A 114 -1.49 11.93 5.07
CA GLN A 114 -1.62 11.40 3.70
C GLN A 114 -3.06 11.43 3.18
N THR A 115 -4.05 11.27 4.05
CA THR A 115 -5.46 11.23 3.65
C THR A 115 -5.88 12.52 2.95
N THR A 116 -5.62 13.66 3.58
CA THR A 116 -5.97 14.97 3.00
C THR A 116 -5.22 15.21 1.70
N THR A 117 -3.91 14.96 1.68
CA THR A 117 -3.08 15.11 0.48
C THR A 117 -3.57 14.22 -0.68
N LEU A 118 -3.98 13.00 -0.37
CA LEU A 118 -4.54 12.08 -1.37
C LEU A 118 -5.86 12.57 -1.93
N LEU A 119 -6.77 13.06 -1.08
CA LEU A 119 -8.07 13.60 -1.53
C LEU A 119 -7.88 14.86 -2.36
N ASP A 120 -6.98 15.76 -1.95
CA ASP A 120 -6.63 16.95 -2.72
C ASP A 120 -6.07 16.58 -4.11
N ALA A 121 -5.17 15.60 -4.19
CA ALA A 121 -4.62 15.14 -5.47
C ALA A 121 -5.69 14.48 -6.37
N ILE A 122 -6.65 13.74 -5.78
CA ILE A 122 -7.77 13.16 -6.54
C ILE A 122 -8.63 14.26 -7.12
N GLU A 123 -8.95 15.30 -6.35
CA GLU A 123 -9.74 16.44 -6.80
C GLU A 123 -9.00 17.25 -7.88
N GLU A 124 -7.74 17.61 -7.64
CA GLU A 124 -6.91 18.39 -8.57
C GLU A 124 -6.82 17.73 -9.94
N HIS A 125 -6.52 16.41 -9.94
CA HIS A 125 -6.37 15.64 -11.19
C HIS A 125 -7.70 15.07 -11.68
N ARG A 126 -8.79 15.23 -10.95
CA ARG A 126 -10.14 14.72 -11.23
C ARG A 126 -10.14 13.21 -11.46
N PHE A 127 -9.41 12.46 -10.63
CA PHE A 127 -9.41 11.01 -10.70
C PHE A 127 -10.76 10.46 -10.24
N ASN A 128 -11.36 9.58 -11.04
CA ASN A 128 -12.63 8.94 -10.72
C ASN A 128 -12.48 7.46 -10.35
N ALA A 129 -11.29 6.89 -10.52
CA ALA A 129 -10.92 5.58 -9.98
C ALA A 129 -9.46 5.61 -9.51
N VAL A 130 -9.19 5.01 -8.34
CA VAL A 130 -7.83 4.95 -7.79
C VAL A 130 -7.55 3.54 -7.31
N PHE A 131 -6.58 2.89 -7.95
CA PHE A 131 -6.14 1.56 -7.55
C PHE A 131 -5.34 1.60 -6.26
N GLY A 132 -5.61 0.66 -5.35
CA GLY A 132 -4.88 0.46 -4.11
C GLY A 132 -4.45 -0.98 -3.92
N GLY A 133 -3.30 -1.20 -3.29
CA GLY A 133 -2.73 -2.53 -3.05
C GLY A 133 -3.32 -3.28 -1.85
N ALA A 134 -4.45 -2.83 -1.30
CA ALA A 134 -5.04 -3.45 -0.11
C ALA A 134 -5.57 -4.87 -0.38
N ARG A 135 -5.37 -5.75 0.61
CA ARG A 135 -5.83 -7.14 0.61
C ARG A 135 -6.76 -7.41 1.80
N ARG A 136 -7.76 -8.29 1.62
CA ARG A 136 -8.66 -8.70 2.70
C ARG A 136 -7.93 -9.45 3.83
N ASP A 137 -6.84 -10.15 3.49
CA ASP A 137 -6.00 -10.91 4.41
C ASP A 137 -5.15 -10.03 5.34
N GLU A 138 -4.89 -8.80 4.96
CA GLU A 138 -3.96 -7.90 5.63
C GLU A 138 -4.43 -7.52 7.04
N GLU A 139 -5.76 -7.33 7.22
CA GLU A 139 -6.39 -6.98 8.48
C GLU A 139 -7.88 -7.31 8.50
N LYS A 140 -8.42 -7.60 9.70
CA LYS A 140 -9.83 -7.96 9.89
C LYS A 140 -10.82 -6.91 9.38
N ALA A 141 -10.51 -5.61 9.54
CA ALA A 141 -11.35 -4.52 9.08
C ALA A 141 -11.49 -4.49 7.54
N ARG A 142 -10.49 -5.01 6.82
CA ARG A 142 -10.49 -5.10 5.37
C ARG A 142 -11.26 -6.30 4.81
N ALA A 143 -11.57 -7.30 5.63
CA ALA A 143 -12.29 -8.49 5.19
C ALA A 143 -13.68 -8.19 4.58
N LYS A 144 -14.29 -7.05 4.96
CA LYS A 144 -15.59 -6.60 4.45
C LYS A 144 -15.50 -5.69 3.22
N GLU A 145 -14.29 -5.32 2.77
CA GLU A 145 -14.10 -4.39 1.67
C GLU A 145 -14.52 -5.00 0.34
N ARG A 146 -15.10 -4.17 -0.50
CA ARG A 146 -15.40 -4.53 -1.90
C ARG A 146 -14.17 -4.31 -2.76
N VAL A 147 -14.11 -5.01 -3.90
CA VAL A 147 -13.10 -4.74 -4.93
C VAL A 147 -13.27 -3.32 -5.46
N TYR A 148 -14.53 -2.92 -5.77
CA TYR A 148 -14.90 -1.54 -6.09
C TYR A 148 -15.49 -0.89 -4.84
N SER A 149 -14.66 -0.20 -4.07
CA SER A 149 -15.06 0.49 -2.84
C SER A 149 -15.50 1.92 -3.17
N PHE A 150 -16.78 2.16 -3.07
CA PHE A 150 -17.40 3.45 -3.40
C PHE A 150 -17.03 4.53 -2.37
N ARG A 151 -16.71 5.72 -2.87
CA ARG A 151 -16.42 6.92 -2.07
C ARG A 151 -17.37 8.03 -2.47
N ASP A 152 -17.97 8.66 -1.48
CA ASP A 152 -18.83 9.82 -1.68
C ASP A 152 -18.03 11.06 -2.14
N ASP A 153 -18.70 12.19 -2.30
CA ASP A 153 -18.13 13.48 -2.72
C ASP A 153 -17.16 14.09 -1.68
N PHE A 154 -17.13 13.56 -0.44
CA PHE A 154 -16.12 13.88 0.57
C PHE A 154 -14.95 12.87 0.61
N GLY A 155 -14.95 11.88 -0.28
CA GLY A 155 -13.97 10.82 -0.32
C GLY A 155 -14.15 9.74 0.76
N GLN A 156 -15.26 9.79 1.52
CA GLN A 156 -15.54 8.86 2.60
C GLN A 156 -16.15 7.55 2.06
N TRP A 157 -15.88 6.46 2.76
CA TRP A 157 -16.48 5.18 2.44
C TRP A 157 -17.99 5.21 2.71
N ASP A 158 -18.78 4.97 1.67
CA ASP A 158 -20.23 4.89 1.78
C ASP A 158 -20.73 3.43 1.69
N PRO A 159 -20.92 2.76 2.84
CA PRO A 159 -21.40 1.38 2.87
C PRO A 159 -22.83 1.22 2.37
N LYS A 160 -23.65 2.29 2.32
CA LYS A 160 -25.04 2.22 1.89
C LYS A 160 -25.16 2.13 0.37
N ASN A 161 -24.21 2.77 -0.33
CA ASN A 161 -24.16 2.79 -1.79
C ASN A 161 -23.21 1.74 -2.38
N GLN A 162 -22.61 0.88 -1.52
CA GLN A 162 -21.83 -0.26 -1.98
C GLN A 162 -22.72 -1.24 -2.77
N ARG A 163 -22.25 -1.59 -3.96
CA ARG A 163 -22.96 -2.51 -4.83
C ARG A 163 -22.50 -3.95 -4.61
N PRO A 164 -23.38 -4.96 -4.74
CA PRO A 164 -22.95 -6.35 -4.68
C PRO A 164 -22.04 -6.70 -5.86
N GLU A 165 -21.03 -7.53 -5.62
CA GLU A 165 -20.07 -8.01 -6.62
C GLU A 165 -20.30 -9.50 -6.92
N LEU A 166 -21.55 -9.86 -7.23
CA LEU A 166 -21.93 -11.21 -7.57
C LEU A 166 -21.28 -11.63 -8.89
N TRP A 167 -20.71 -12.83 -8.91
CA TRP A 167 -20.05 -13.41 -10.09
C TRP A 167 -18.90 -12.55 -10.65
N SER A 168 -18.21 -11.81 -9.78
CA SER A 168 -17.13 -10.88 -10.18
C SER A 168 -17.57 -9.83 -11.20
N LEU A 169 -18.84 -9.41 -11.14
CA LEU A 169 -19.36 -8.29 -11.91
C LEU A 169 -19.21 -7.01 -11.08
N TYR A 170 -18.52 -6.05 -11.63
CA TYR A 170 -18.24 -4.77 -11.01
C TYR A 170 -19.12 -3.67 -11.58
N ASN A 171 -19.41 -2.65 -10.79
CA ASN A 171 -20.24 -1.53 -11.23
C ASN A 171 -19.60 -0.22 -10.72
N GLY A 172 -18.95 0.46 -11.61
CA GLY A 172 -18.25 1.74 -11.37
C GLY A 172 -19.12 2.99 -11.52
N ARG A 173 -20.45 2.86 -11.62
CA ARG A 173 -21.33 4.04 -11.74
C ARG A 173 -21.13 4.98 -10.55
N HIS A 174 -20.78 6.22 -10.84
CA HIS A 174 -20.53 7.29 -9.86
C HIS A 174 -21.08 8.62 -10.41
N ASN A 175 -21.32 9.57 -9.52
CA ASN A 175 -21.67 10.95 -9.87
C ASN A 175 -20.41 11.84 -9.88
N PRO A 176 -20.48 13.05 -10.44
CA PRO A 176 -19.39 14.02 -10.31
C PRO A 176 -19.03 14.27 -8.84
N GLY A 177 -17.75 14.23 -8.49
CA GLY A 177 -17.23 14.36 -7.13
C GLY A 177 -17.05 13.02 -6.39
N GLU A 178 -17.80 12.00 -6.75
CA GLU A 178 -17.63 10.65 -6.24
C GLU A 178 -16.51 9.90 -6.98
N HIS A 179 -15.91 8.90 -6.34
CA HIS A 179 -14.89 8.07 -6.98
C HIS A 179 -14.86 6.64 -6.44
N MET A 180 -14.19 5.75 -7.16
CA MET A 180 -13.95 4.37 -6.71
C MET A 180 -12.52 4.18 -6.23
N ARG A 181 -12.37 3.54 -5.06
CA ARG A 181 -11.12 2.87 -4.68
C ARG A 181 -11.21 1.43 -5.17
N VAL A 182 -10.25 1.03 -5.99
CA VAL A 182 -10.26 -0.31 -6.58
C VAL A 182 -9.10 -1.13 -6.04
N PHE A 183 -9.41 -2.35 -5.59
CA PHE A 183 -8.44 -3.23 -4.93
C PHE A 183 -8.27 -4.54 -5.71
N PRO A 184 -7.44 -4.57 -6.77
CA PRO A 184 -7.24 -5.75 -7.61
C PRO A 184 -6.65 -6.95 -6.85
N LEU A 185 -5.97 -6.69 -5.73
CA LEU A 185 -5.33 -7.71 -4.89
C LEU A 185 -6.21 -8.19 -3.74
N SER A 186 -7.50 -7.83 -3.69
CA SER A 186 -8.39 -8.14 -2.55
C SER A 186 -8.38 -9.59 -2.10
N ASN A 187 -8.30 -10.54 -3.05
CA ASN A 187 -8.38 -11.97 -2.78
C ASN A 187 -7.02 -12.64 -2.57
N TRP A 188 -5.92 -11.91 -2.68
CA TRP A 188 -4.57 -12.41 -2.46
C TRP A 188 -4.23 -12.49 -0.98
N THR A 189 -3.52 -13.52 -0.56
CA THR A 189 -2.87 -13.61 0.75
C THR A 189 -1.46 -13.02 0.70
N GLU A 190 -0.85 -12.76 1.87
CA GLU A 190 0.56 -12.37 1.94
C GLU A 190 1.46 -13.42 1.28
N LEU A 191 1.14 -14.69 1.48
CA LEU A 191 1.89 -15.81 0.89
C LEU A 191 1.76 -15.83 -0.64
N ASP A 192 0.57 -15.59 -1.19
CA ASP A 192 0.36 -15.49 -2.65
C ASP A 192 1.20 -14.36 -3.25
N ILE A 193 1.26 -13.21 -2.59
CA ILE A 193 2.10 -12.07 -3.02
C ILE A 193 3.58 -12.49 -3.09
N TRP A 194 4.11 -13.13 -2.05
CA TRP A 194 5.51 -13.54 -2.03
C TRP A 194 5.81 -14.66 -3.05
N GLN A 195 4.91 -15.62 -3.22
CA GLN A 195 5.05 -16.67 -4.24
C GLN A 195 5.02 -16.07 -5.65
N TYR A 196 4.14 -15.09 -5.90
CA TYR A 196 4.08 -14.41 -7.19
C TYR A 196 5.33 -13.58 -7.46
N ILE A 197 5.88 -12.90 -6.45
CA ILE A 197 7.17 -12.19 -6.54
C ILE A 197 8.30 -13.16 -6.94
N ALA A 198 8.31 -14.36 -6.37
CA ALA A 198 9.30 -15.39 -6.71
C ALA A 198 9.11 -15.89 -8.15
N ASP A 199 7.88 -16.24 -8.55
CA ASP A 199 7.56 -16.81 -9.87
C ASP A 199 7.85 -15.81 -11.01
N GLU A 200 7.50 -14.53 -10.81
CA GLU A 200 7.67 -13.48 -11.82
C GLU A 200 9.01 -12.72 -11.67
N GLN A 201 9.84 -13.10 -10.68
CA GLN A 201 11.14 -12.47 -10.40
C GLN A 201 11.05 -10.95 -10.21
N ILE A 202 10.03 -10.51 -9.47
CA ILE A 202 9.76 -9.09 -9.24
C ILE A 202 10.79 -8.52 -8.26
N GLU A 203 11.46 -7.44 -8.65
CA GLU A 203 12.38 -6.71 -7.77
C GLU A 203 11.59 -5.94 -6.70
N LEU A 204 12.11 -5.93 -5.46
CA LEU A 204 11.56 -5.17 -4.34
C LEU A 204 12.63 -4.25 -3.72
N PRO A 205 12.22 -3.23 -2.95
CA PRO A 205 13.14 -2.46 -2.11
C PRO A 205 13.96 -3.38 -1.19
N PRO A 206 15.26 -3.15 -1.02
CA PRO A 206 16.15 -4.05 -0.28
C PRO A 206 15.76 -4.21 1.20
N ILE A 207 15.01 -3.28 1.77
CA ILE A 207 14.56 -3.34 3.17
C ILE A 207 13.59 -4.50 3.46
N TYR A 208 13.02 -5.15 2.44
CA TYR A 208 12.22 -6.36 2.61
C TYR A 208 13.03 -7.59 2.97
N TYR A 209 14.35 -7.56 2.77
CA TYR A 209 15.29 -8.64 3.06
C TYR A 209 16.13 -8.30 4.28
N ALA A 210 16.69 -9.35 4.92
CA ALA A 210 17.50 -9.19 6.11
C ALA A 210 18.73 -8.30 5.85
N HIS A 211 18.90 -7.28 6.68
CA HIS A 211 20.02 -6.35 6.65
C HIS A 211 20.34 -5.86 8.05
N ARG A 212 21.56 -5.38 8.25
CA ARG A 212 21.95 -4.75 9.52
C ARG A 212 21.40 -3.34 9.58
N ARG A 213 20.76 -3.01 10.73
CA ARG A 213 20.21 -1.67 10.97
C ARG A 213 20.30 -1.32 12.45
N GLU A 214 20.63 -0.07 12.75
CA GLU A 214 20.51 0.47 14.08
C GLU A 214 19.03 0.71 14.40
N VAL A 215 18.57 0.11 15.50
CA VAL A 215 17.17 0.13 15.93
C VAL A 215 17.07 0.39 17.42
N PHE A 216 15.90 0.80 17.87
CA PHE A 216 15.53 0.89 19.27
C PHE A 216 14.14 0.28 19.50
N ARG A 217 13.79 0.02 20.77
CA ARG A 217 12.49 -0.55 21.12
C ARG A 217 11.55 0.52 21.67
N ARG A 218 10.35 0.61 21.11
CA ARG A 218 9.25 1.44 21.60
C ARG A 218 7.94 0.67 21.48
N ASP A 219 7.18 0.57 22.59
CA ASP A 219 5.88 -0.12 22.64
C ASP A 219 5.91 -1.55 22.05
N GLY A 220 7.03 -2.26 22.24
CA GLY A 220 7.24 -3.61 21.74
C GLY A 220 7.54 -3.72 20.25
N MET A 221 7.83 -2.60 19.58
CA MET A 221 8.27 -2.56 18.19
C MET A 221 9.75 -2.20 18.07
N LEU A 222 10.37 -2.65 16.99
CA LEU A 222 11.71 -2.25 16.57
C LEU A 222 11.60 -1.10 15.57
N LEU A 223 11.94 0.11 15.98
CA LEU A 223 11.97 1.28 15.10
C LEU A 223 13.42 1.57 14.67
N ALA A 224 13.61 2.00 13.43
CA ALA A 224 14.93 2.40 12.95
C ALA A 224 15.35 3.73 13.58
N VAL A 225 16.62 3.84 13.96
CA VAL A 225 17.22 5.13 14.27
C VAL A 225 17.41 5.91 12.98
N GLY A 226 16.93 7.13 12.95
CA GLY A 226 17.00 7.96 11.76
C GLY A 226 16.44 9.37 11.94
N PRO A 227 16.44 10.18 10.90
CA PRO A 227 16.03 11.59 10.99
C PRO A 227 14.56 11.79 11.35
N PHE A 228 13.73 10.75 11.17
CA PHE A 228 12.28 10.80 11.39
C PHE A 228 11.83 10.14 12.69
N THR A 229 12.77 9.64 13.50
CA THR A 229 12.50 8.99 14.78
C THR A 229 13.26 9.69 15.90
N THR A 230 12.52 10.34 16.81
CA THR A 230 13.13 10.97 17.98
C THR A 230 13.11 9.99 19.15
N MET A 231 14.29 9.55 19.59
CA MET A 231 14.44 8.71 20.78
C MET A 231 14.22 9.54 22.05
N THR A 232 13.66 8.90 23.08
CA THR A 232 13.59 9.47 24.43
C THR A 232 14.87 9.13 25.21
N ASP A 233 15.11 9.82 26.32
CA ASP A 233 16.29 9.58 27.19
C ASP A 233 16.32 8.17 27.82
N GLU A 234 15.20 7.46 27.81
CA GLU A 234 15.05 6.11 28.37
C GLU A 234 15.27 5.00 27.32
N GLU A 235 15.38 5.36 26.05
CA GLU A 235 15.54 4.41 24.95
C GLU A 235 17.01 4.26 24.55
N GLU A 236 17.44 3.03 24.35
CA GLU A 236 18.79 2.70 23.89
C GLU A 236 18.75 2.12 22.48
N SER A 237 19.64 2.59 21.61
CA SER A 237 19.81 2.01 20.28
C SER A 237 20.81 0.84 20.30
N PHE A 238 20.60 -0.09 19.38
CA PHE A 238 21.48 -1.24 19.18
C PHE A 238 21.42 -1.73 17.74
N GLU A 239 22.48 -2.37 17.29
CA GLU A 239 22.55 -2.98 15.96
C GLU A 239 21.87 -4.35 15.94
N LEU A 240 20.98 -4.57 14.98
CA LEU A 240 20.28 -5.84 14.82
C LEU A 240 20.15 -6.19 13.32
N THR A 241 20.05 -7.49 13.01
CA THR A 241 19.68 -7.96 11.68
C THR A 241 18.16 -8.03 11.59
N VAL A 242 17.60 -7.18 10.75
CA VAL A 242 16.15 -6.98 10.63
C VAL A 242 15.71 -6.96 9.18
N ARG A 243 14.41 -7.14 8.95
CA ARG A 243 13.73 -6.82 7.71
C ARG A 243 12.39 -6.14 7.99
N TYR A 244 11.79 -5.57 6.96
CA TYR A 244 10.45 -5.01 7.07
C TYR A 244 9.43 -5.93 6.37
N ARG A 245 8.29 -6.22 7.03
CA ARG A 245 7.18 -6.98 6.41
C ARG A 245 6.25 -6.05 5.63
N THR A 246 6.06 -4.85 6.16
CA THR A 246 5.31 -3.77 5.50
C THR A 246 6.21 -2.55 5.33
N VAL A 247 5.93 -1.73 4.34
CA VAL A 247 6.63 -0.47 4.13
C VAL A 247 5.62 0.68 4.24
N GLY A 248 5.99 1.68 5.00
CA GLY A 248 5.29 2.94 5.21
C GLY A 248 6.30 3.99 5.63
N ASP A 249 5.89 4.97 6.43
CA ASP A 249 6.81 5.98 6.96
C ASP A 249 7.78 5.37 7.95
N ALA A 250 9.04 5.82 7.91
CA ALA A 250 10.08 5.34 8.82
C ALA A 250 9.76 5.64 10.28
N SER A 251 9.03 6.74 10.55
CA SER A 251 8.59 7.16 11.88
C SER A 251 7.63 6.18 12.58
N CYS A 252 6.87 5.38 11.82
CA CYS A 252 5.81 4.52 12.36
C CYS A 252 5.86 3.07 11.89
N THR A 253 6.84 2.69 11.07
CA THR A 253 6.98 1.32 10.56
C THR A 253 8.00 0.53 11.38
N GLY A 254 7.52 -0.51 12.06
CA GLY A 254 8.37 -1.42 12.83
C GLY A 254 9.03 -2.48 11.96
N ALA A 255 10.30 -2.74 12.25
CA ALA A 255 11.04 -3.88 11.70
C ALA A 255 10.74 -5.17 12.48
N VAL A 256 11.08 -6.31 11.90
CA VAL A 256 11.10 -7.61 12.56
C VAL A 256 12.51 -8.17 12.54
N GLU A 257 12.93 -8.83 13.63
CA GLU A 257 14.18 -9.57 13.63
C GLU A 257 14.07 -10.76 12.69
N SER A 258 14.98 -10.86 11.73
CA SER A 258 14.93 -11.90 10.70
C SER A 258 16.29 -12.06 10.04
N SER A 259 16.60 -13.29 9.65
CA SER A 259 17.78 -13.64 8.84
C SER A 259 17.43 -13.91 7.38
N ALA A 260 16.14 -13.78 6.99
CA ALA A 260 15.68 -14.07 5.64
C ALA A 260 16.21 -13.02 4.64
N ALA A 261 17.24 -13.38 3.89
CA ALA A 261 17.95 -12.53 2.93
C ALA A 261 17.50 -12.73 1.47
N THR A 262 16.70 -13.77 1.22
CA THR A 262 16.21 -14.14 -0.12
C THR A 262 14.69 -14.27 -0.13
N VAL A 263 14.07 -14.17 -1.30
CA VAL A 263 12.62 -14.37 -1.47
C VAL A 263 12.18 -15.73 -0.93
N ALA A 264 12.95 -16.80 -1.19
CA ALA A 264 12.64 -18.15 -0.73
C ALA A 264 12.61 -18.23 0.81
N GLU A 265 13.61 -17.67 1.49
CA GLU A 265 13.65 -17.63 2.95
C GLU A 265 12.51 -16.79 3.55
N VAL A 266 12.13 -15.69 2.90
CA VAL A 266 10.96 -14.91 3.31
C VAL A 266 9.67 -15.69 3.17
N ILE A 267 9.50 -16.47 2.08
CA ILE A 267 8.34 -17.36 1.89
C ILE A 267 8.24 -18.38 3.03
N GLU A 268 9.35 -19.04 3.41
CA GLU A 268 9.40 -20.00 4.52
C GLU A 268 9.00 -19.35 5.85
N GLU A 269 9.52 -18.14 6.11
CA GLU A 269 9.19 -17.37 7.31
C GLU A 269 7.71 -16.98 7.35
N VAL A 270 7.15 -16.46 6.24
CA VAL A 270 5.75 -16.06 6.14
C VAL A 270 4.84 -17.27 6.29
N ALA A 271 5.14 -18.40 5.65
CA ALA A 271 4.35 -19.62 5.75
C ALA A 271 4.28 -20.19 7.17
N SER A 272 5.32 -19.94 8.00
CA SER A 272 5.38 -20.39 9.39
C SER A 272 4.71 -19.41 10.38
N THR A 273 4.43 -18.18 9.96
CA THR A 273 3.95 -17.09 10.83
C THR A 273 2.43 -17.16 11.01
N ARG A 274 1.94 -17.04 12.27
CA ARG A 274 0.52 -17.02 12.61
C ARG A 274 -0.04 -15.62 12.85
N ILE A 275 0.80 -14.60 12.83
CA ILE A 275 0.43 -13.21 13.13
C ILE A 275 0.19 -12.47 11.82
N THR A 276 -0.92 -11.73 11.72
CA THR A 276 -1.22 -10.90 10.55
C THR A 276 -0.13 -9.86 10.33
N GLU A 277 0.09 -9.51 9.08
CA GLU A 277 1.15 -8.63 8.63
C GLU A 277 1.16 -7.27 9.37
N ARG A 278 0.03 -6.60 9.43
CA ARG A 278 -0.07 -5.27 10.06
C ARG A 278 -0.10 -5.33 11.58
N GLY A 279 -0.65 -6.35 12.16
CA GLY A 279 -0.74 -6.50 13.62
C GLY A 279 0.61 -6.55 14.34
N ALA A 280 1.69 -6.91 13.64
CA ALA A 280 3.03 -6.96 14.19
C ALA A 280 3.85 -5.69 13.94
N THR A 281 3.56 -4.91 12.88
CA THR A 281 4.54 -3.96 12.32
C THR A 281 4.08 -2.50 12.26
N ARG A 282 2.81 -2.21 12.57
CA ARG A 282 2.29 -0.84 12.49
C ARG A 282 1.94 -0.26 13.86
N ALA A 283 2.65 0.79 14.25
CA ALA A 283 2.45 1.51 15.52
C ALA A 283 1.08 2.17 15.62
N ASP A 284 0.66 2.74 14.52
CA ASP A 284 -0.57 3.50 14.39
C ASP A 284 -1.83 2.62 14.43
N ASP A 285 -1.75 1.35 14.03
CA ASP A 285 -2.85 0.38 14.11
C ASP A 285 -3.01 -0.22 15.53
N ARG A 286 -2.00 -0.11 16.39
CA ARG A 286 -2.04 -0.62 17.78
C ARG A 286 -2.76 0.30 18.77
N ARG A 287 -2.95 1.57 18.43
CA ARG A 287 -3.51 2.60 19.34
C ARG A 287 -5.03 2.53 19.50
N SER A 288 -5.74 1.89 18.57
CA SER A 288 -7.20 1.72 18.61
C SER A 288 -7.60 0.49 17.82
N GLU A 289 -8.48 -0.34 18.39
CA GLU A 289 -9.12 -1.45 17.66
C GLU A 289 -9.97 -0.95 16.46
N ALA A 290 -10.36 0.32 16.49
CA ALA A 290 -11.15 0.97 15.44
C ALA A 290 -10.31 1.80 14.47
N ALA A 291 -8.97 1.87 14.64
CA ALA A 291 -8.11 2.78 13.87
C ALA A 291 -8.31 2.69 12.36
N MET A 292 -8.46 1.48 11.80
CA MET A 292 -8.71 1.27 10.38
C MET A 292 -10.13 1.62 9.95
N GLU A 293 -11.13 1.40 10.83
CA GLU A 293 -12.52 1.81 10.54
C GLU A 293 -12.64 3.34 10.55
N ASP A 294 -11.94 4.01 11.46
CA ASP A 294 -11.90 5.47 11.50
C ASP A 294 -11.21 6.05 10.26
N ARG A 295 -10.10 5.46 9.83
CA ARG A 295 -9.41 5.85 8.58
C ARG A 295 -10.25 5.67 7.32
N LYS A 296 -11.09 4.62 7.27
CA LYS A 296 -12.04 4.44 6.16
C LYS A 296 -13.06 5.57 6.13
N ARG A 297 -13.55 6.00 7.30
CA ARG A 297 -14.46 7.14 7.41
C ARG A 297 -13.79 8.44 7.02
N GLU A 298 -12.51 8.59 7.29
CA GLU A 298 -11.71 9.75 6.92
C GLU A 298 -11.30 9.74 5.43
N GLY A 299 -11.53 8.65 4.70
CA GLY A 299 -11.22 8.54 3.27
C GLY A 299 -9.83 7.99 2.93
N TYR A 300 -9.10 7.42 3.91
CA TYR A 300 -7.74 6.91 3.70
C TYR A 300 -7.69 5.64 2.83
N PHE A 301 -8.75 4.81 2.83
CA PHE A 301 -8.86 3.61 1.99
C PHE A 301 -10.21 3.54 1.29
#